data_7a3b398d058524ecc22691f9874f7990
#
_entry.id   7a3b398d058524ecc22691f9874f7990
#
_cell.length_a   1.000
_cell.length_b   1.000
_cell.length_c   1.000
_cell.angle_alpha   90.00
_cell.angle_beta   90.00
_cell.angle_gamma   90.00
#
_symmetry.space_group_name_H-M   'P 1'
#
loop_
_entity.id
_entity.type
_entity.pdbx_description
1 polymer ?
#
loop_
_entity_poly.entity_id
_entity_poly.type
_entity_poly.pdbx_seq_one_letter_code
_entity_poly.pdbx_strand_id
1 'polypeptide(L)'
;VGKNKDGKIITGFYAGRTHSIIDNRECILGVKQNKEVLDRVIGHMEKYHVQPYDEATGKGLVRHIMIRYGFHTDEMMVCLILNGDKIPAEKALVESLCEIPEMTSITINVNKKRNNVILGDQLRLLWGQSYITDSIGDISYQISPLSFFQVNPIQSEKLYGKALEYAGLTGNETVWDLY
;
A
#
# COMPACT_ATOMS: atom_id res chain seq x y z
N VAL A 1 -1.19 -8.24 8.08
CA VAL A 1 -0.31 -9.41 8.23
C VAL A 1 -0.52 -9.99 9.62
N GLY A 2 -0.53 -11.30 9.75
CA GLY A 2 -0.72 -11.97 11.05
C GLY A 2 -0.28 -13.43 11.03
N LYS A 3 -0.75 -14.20 12.00
CA LYS A 3 -0.51 -15.65 12.07
C LYS A 3 -1.82 -16.42 12.06
N ASN A 4 -1.81 -17.56 11.40
CA ASN A 4 -2.90 -18.53 11.53
C ASN A 4 -2.76 -19.37 12.82
N LYS A 5 -3.70 -20.29 13.06
CA LYS A 5 -3.71 -21.15 14.24
C LYS A 5 -2.46 -22.06 14.36
N ASP A 6 -1.81 -22.36 13.25
CA ASP A 6 -0.59 -23.18 13.18
C ASP A 6 0.69 -22.33 13.35
N GLY A 7 0.55 -21.03 13.58
CA GLY A 7 1.67 -20.09 13.75
C GLY A 7 2.32 -19.64 12.44
N LYS A 8 1.79 -20.04 11.27
CA LYS A 8 2.28 -19.63 9.95
C LYS A 8 1.90 -18.17 9.69
N ILE A 9 2.83 -17.41 9.09
CA ILE A 9 2.56 -16.03 8.67
C ILE A 9 1.57 -16.04 7.51
N ILE A 10 0.49 -15.26 7.66
CA ILE A 10 -0.56 -15.08 6.66
C ILE A 10 -0.79 -13.60 6.38
N THR A 11 -1.34 -13.31 5.21
CA THR A 11 -1.75 -11.97 4.83
C THR A 11 -3.11 -12.00 4.13
N GLY A 12 -3.91 -10.96 4.32
CA GLY A 12 -5.25 -10.90 3.75
C GLY A 12 -6.09 -9.83 4.42
N PHE A 13 -7.40 -10.08 4.48
CA PHE A 13 -8.38 -9.14 5.01
C PHE A 13 -8.97 -9.67 6.32
N TYR A 14 -9.42 -8.76 7.16
CA TYR A 14 -10.15 -9.14 8.38
C TYR A 14 -11.52 -9.74 8.02
N ALA A 15 -11.84 -10.86 8.66
CA ALA A 15 -13.19 -11.38 8.64
C ALA A 15 -14.14 -10.35 9.28
N GLY A 16 -15.32 -10.19 8.71
CA GLY A 16 -16.30 -9.19 9.16
C GLY A 16 -16.54 -9.24 10.67
N ARG A 17 -16.47 -8.10 11.33
CA ARG A 17 -16.63 -7.90 12.78
C ARG A 17 -15.63 -8.66 13.66
N THR A 18 -14.48 -9.04 13.13
CA THR A 18 -13.39 -9.71 13.87
C THR A 18 -12.04 -9.14 13.48
N HIS A 19 -10.99 -9.50 14.24
CA HIS A 19 -9.59 -9.26 13.88
C HIS A 19 -8.90 -10.51 13.31
N SER A 20 -9.69 -11.56 12.99
CA SER A 20 -9.17 -12.77 12.35
C SER A 20 -8.86 -12.48 10.88
N ILE A 21 -7.67 -12.83 10.42
CA ILE A 21 -7.24 -12.64 9.04
C ILE A 21 -7.68 -13.86 8.21
N ILE A 22 -8.38 -13.60 7.12
CA ILE A 22 -8.63 -14.57 6.07
C ILE A 22 -7.44 -14.51 5.13
N ASP A 23 -6.66 -15.59 5.05
CA ASP A 23 -5.49 -15.64 4.17
C ASP A 23 -5.92 -15.47 2.72
N ASN A 24 -5.41 -14.45 2.07
CA ASN A 24 -5.71 -14.14 0.67
C ASN A 24 -4.52 -13.39 0.05
N ARG A 25 -3.77 -14.08 -0.79
CA ARG A 25 -2.63 -13.52 -1.54
C ARG A 25 -2.98 -13.24 -3.01
N GLU A 26 -4.10 -13.75 -3.49
CA GLU A 26 -4.54 -13.66 -4.88
C GLU A 26 -5.93 -13.01 -4.94
N CYS A 27 -6.02 -11.76 -4.48
CA CYS A 27 -7.27 -11.02 -4.55
C CYS A 27 -7.58 -10.62 -6.01
N ILE A 28 -8.73 -11.08 -6.52
CA ILE A 28 -9.22 -10.79 -7.88
C ILE A 28 -9.40 -9.28 -8.16
N LEU A 29 -9.55 -8.45 -7.11
CA LEU A 29 -9.66 -6.99 -7.23
C LEU A 29 -8.30 -6.30 -7.24
N GLY A 30 -7.24 -7.01 -6.91
CA GLY A 30 -5.88 -6.48 -6.92
C GLY A 30 -5.17 -6.70 -8.25
N VAL A 31 -4.03 -6.04 -8.43
CA VAL A 31 -3.15 -6.31 -9.55
C VAL A 31 -2.44 -7.66 -9.37
N LYS A 32 -2.11 -8.33 -10.47
CA LYS A 32 -1.48 -9.66 -10.46
C LYS A 32 -0.14 -9.70 -9.70
N GLN A 33 0.60 -8.59 -9.69
CA GLN A 33 1.87 -8.43 -9.01
C GLN A 33 1.76 -8.46 -7.48
N ASN A 34 0.57 -8.23 -6.93
CA ASN A 34 0.35 -8.25 -5.47
C ASN A 34 0.82 -9.56 -4.84
N LYS A 35 0.53 -10.69 -5.51
CA LYS A 35 0.96 -12.01 -5.03
C LYS A 35 2.48 -12.09 -4.88
N GLU A 36 3.20 -11.64 -5.89
CA GLU A 36 4.67 -11.69 -5.88
C GLU A 36 5.26 -10.80 -4.77
N VAL A 37 4.76 -9.59 -4.61
CA VAL A 37 5.16 -8.71 -3.50
C VAL A 37 4.92 -9.38 -2.15
N LEU A 38 3.73 -9.94 -1.94
CA LEU A 38 3.36 -10.58 -0.68
C LEU A 38 4.23 -11.82 -0.40
N ASP A 39 4.49 -12.65 -1.41
CA ASP A 39 5.34 -13.83 -1.26
C ASP A 39 6.79 -13.45 -0.92
N ARG A 40 7.34 -12.41 -1.54
CA ARG A 40 8.69 -11.89 -1.24
C ARG A 40 8.79 -11.32 0.18
N VAL A 41 7.83 -10.52 0.60
CA VAL A 41 7.80 -9.94 1.96
C VAL A 41 7.63 -11.02 3.01
N ILE A 42 6.71 -11.97 2.81
CA ILE A 42 6.49 -13.08 3.77
C ILE A 42 7.71 -13.99 3.82
N GLY A 43 8.28 -14.37 2.68
CA GLY A 43 9.51 -15.16 2.62
C GLY A 43 10.67 -14.48 3.34
N HIS A 44 10.78 -13.15 3.23
CA HIS A 44 11.75 -12.37 4.00
C HIS A 44 11.45 -12.44 5.50
N MET A 45 10.19 -12.26 5.90
CA MET A 45 9.80 -12.35 7.32
C MET A 45 10.11 -13.72 7.91
N GLU A 46 9.83 -14.80 7.19
CA GLU A 46 10.15 -16.17 7.61
C GLU A 46 11.65 -16.40 7.72
N LYS A 47 12.43 -16.01 6.70
CA LYS A 47 13.89 -16.17 6.63
C LYS A 47 14.63 -15.45 7.77
N TYR A 48 14.17 -14.26 8.12
CA TYR A 48 14.84 -13.41 9.12
C TYR A 48 14.08 -13.37 10.47
N HIS A 49 13.13 -14.30 10.68
CA HIS A 49 12.36 -14.45 11.91
C HIS A 49 11.62 -13.17 12.34
N VAL A 50 11.19 -12.36 11.36
CA VAL A 50 10.42 -11.14 11.60
C VAL A 50 8.98 -11.49 11.96
N GLN A 51 8.54 -11.06 13.14
CA GLN A 51 7.19 -11.38 13.60
C GLN A 51 6.17 -10.36 13.07
N PRO A 52 4.99 -10.82 12.62
CA PRO A 52 3.87 -9.94 12.39
C PRO A 52 3.41 -9.29 13.70
N TYR A 53 2.86 -8.08 13.59
CA TYR A 53 2.34 -7.37 14.75
C TYR A 53 1.06 -8.04 15.27
N ASP A 54 1.01 -8.24 16.56
CA ASP A 54 -0.16 -8.75 17.28
C ASP A 54 -0.81 -7.61 18.05
N GLU A 55 -2.03 -7.25 17.67
CA GLU A 55 -2.78 -6.13 18.25
C GLU A 55 -3.13 -6.38 19.74
N ALA A 56 -3.37 -7.65 20.15
CA ALA A 56 -3.71 -7.98 21.51
C ALA A 56 -2.53 -7.74 22.46
N THR A 57 -1.35 -8.16 22.07
CA THR A 57 -0.14 -8.04 22.88
C THR A 57 0.67 -6.77 22.62
N GLY A 58 0.49 -6.15 21.44
CA GLY A 58 1.28 -5.02 20.97
C GLY A 58 2.72 -5.41 20.60
N LYS A 59 2.98 -6.69 20.40
CA LYS A 59 4.30 -7.23 20.03
C LYS A 59 4.36 -7.55 18.54
N GLY A 60 5.59 -7.71 18.02
CA GLY A 60 5.83 -7.95 16.60
C GLY A 60 6.12 -6.65 15.84
N LEU A 61 6.55 -6.78 14.59
CA LEU A 61 7.10 -5.67 13.82
C LEU A 61 6.19 -5.28 12.65
N VAL A 62 5.85 -6.22 11.74
CA VAL A 62 5.14 -5.90 10.51
C VAL A 62 3.63 -5.86 10.77
N ARG A 63 3.03 -4.69 10.62
CA ARG A 63 1.59 -4.47 10.81
C ARG A 63 0.83 -4.70 9.52
N HIS A 64 1.22 -3.97 8.46
CA HIS A 64 0.55 -4.04 7.16
C HIS A 64 1.58 -3.96 6.03
N ILE A 65 1.16 -4.45 4.88
CA ILE A 65 1.85 -4.28 3.60
C ILE A 65 0.88 -3.51 2.72
N MET A 66 1.22 -2.27 2.37
CA MET A 66 0.44 -1.47 1.45
C MET A 66 1.10 -1.51 0.09
N ILE A 67 0.31 -1.83 -0.93
CA ILE A 67 0.75 -1.85 -2.32
C ILE A 67 -0.09 -0.83 -3.08
N ARG A 68 0.57 0.00 -3.87
CA ARG A 68 -0.06 0.94 -4.80
C ARG A 68 0.45 0.66 -6.20
N TYR A 69 -0.41 0.83 -7.18
CA TYR A 69 -0.09 0.60 -8.58
C TYR A 69 -0.68 1.70 -9.44
N GLY A 70 0.16 2.31 -10.28
CA GLY A 70 -0.23 3.27 -11.31
C GLY A 70 -0.66 2.52 -12.56
N PHE A 71 -1.96 2.58 -12.89
CA PHE A 71 -2.54 1.79 -13.99
C PHE A 71 -2.16 2.29 -15.38
N HIS A 72 -1.79 3.57 -15.50
CA HIS A 72 -1.35 4.16 -16.75
C HIS A 72 0.18 4.18 -16.91
N THR A 73 0.90 4.03 -15.82
CA THR A 73 2.37 4.13 -15.81
C THR A 73 3.07 2.82 -15.52
N ASP A 74 2.33 1.80 -15.05
CA ASP A 74 2.86 0.53 -14.54
C ASP A 74 3.85 0.71 -13.37
N GLU A 75 3.81 1.85 -12.67
CA GLU A 75 4.64 2.10 -11.50
C GLU A 75 4.07 1.44 -10.25
N MET A 76 4.93 0.77 -9.47
CA MET A 76 4.53 0.09 -8.25
C MET A 76 5.22 0.66 -7.03
N MET A 77 4.44 0.83 -5.96
CA MET A 77 4.93 1.21 -4.63
C MET A 77 4.61 0.11 -3.62
N VAL A 78 5.60 -0.22 -2.79
CA VAL A 78 5.42 -1.02 -1.59
C VAL A 78 5.77 -0.19 -0.36
N CYS A 79 4.84 -0.07 0.57
CA CYS A 79 5.05 0.56 1.86
C CYS A 79 4.80 -0.45 2.98
N LEU A 80 5.83 -0.72 3.77
CA LEU A 80 5.70 -1.58 4.95
C LEU A 80 5.35 -0.74 6.17
N ILE A 81 4.23 -1.01 6.79
CA ILE A 81 3.81 -0.36 8.02
C ILE A 81 4.36 -1.16 9.20
N LEU A 82 5.27 -0.54 9.94
CA LEU A 82 6.02 -1.20 11.01
C LEU A 82 5.73 -0.62 12.39
N ASN A 83 5.67 -1.51 13.39
CA ASN A 83 5.77 -1.16 14.81
C ASN A 83 7.25 -0.97 15.22
N GLY A 84 8.00 -0.25 14.43
CA GLY A 84 9.43 -0.02 14.60
C GLY A 84 10.01 0.79 13.45
N ASP A 85 11.27 1.16 13.56
CA ASP A 85 11.91 2.06 12.60
C ASP A 85 12.67 1.33 11.47
N LYS A 86 12.98 0.04 11.67
CA LYS A 86 13.76 -0.78 10.73
C LYS A 86 13.25 -2.21 10.69
N ILE A 87 13.49 -2.87 9.57
CA ILE A 87 13.25 -4.32 9.41
C ILE A 87 14.61 -5.04 9.34
N PRO A 88 14.79 -6.21 9.97
CA PRO A 88 16.02 -7.02 9.84
C PRO A 88 16.35 -7.30 8.37
N ALA A 89 17.65 -7.27 8.03
CA ALA A 89 18.15 -7.50 6.67
C ALA A 89 17.46 -6.65 5.58
N GLU A 90 17.19 -5.39 5.88
CA GLU A 90 16.46 -4.43 5.04
C GLU A 90 16.99 -4.39 3.59
N LYS A 91 18.33 -4.40 3.43
CA LYS A 91 18.96 -4.39 2.10
C LYS A 91 18.55 -5.61 1.26
N ALA A 92 18.53 -6.81 1.85
CA ALA A 92 18.11 -8.02 1.14
C ALA A 92 16.62 -7.99 0.76
N LEU A 93 15.77 -7.38 1.58
CA LEU A 93 14.37 -7.18 1.22
C LEU A 93 14.23 -6.23 0.03
N VAL A 94 14.93 -5.10 0.05
CA VAL A 94 14.94 -4.13 -1.05
C VAL A 94 15.44 -4.78 -2.33
N GLU A 95 16.56 -5.48 -2.30
CA GLU A 95 17.11 -6.20 -3.46
C GLU A 95 16.09 -7.19 -4.03
N SER A 96 15.42 -7.95 -3.17
CA SER A 96 14.39 -8.89 -3.61
C SER A 96 13.19 -8.20 -4.26
N LEU A 97 12.69 -7.11 -3.67
CA LEU A 97 11.55 -6.37 -4.23
C LEU A 97 11.89 -5.66 -5.55
N CYS A 98 13.12 -5.19 -5.71
CA CYS A 98 13.60 -4.56 -6.95
C CYS A 98 13.71 -5.52 -8.15
N GLU A 99 13.59 -6.84 -7.94
CA GLU A 99 13.47 -7.79 -9.06
C GLU A 99 12.09 -7.74 -9.74
N ILE A 100 11.09 -7.08 -9.14
CA ILE A 100 9.78 -6.82 -9.75
C ILE A 100 9.95 -5.64 -10.73
N PRO A 101 9.72 -5.84 -12.03
CA PRO A 101 10.04 -4.81 -13.05
C PRO A 101 9.35 -3.46 -12.82
N GLU A 102 8.12 -3.48 -12.33
CA GLU A 102 7.30 -2.29 -12.09
C GLU A 102 7.67 -1.54 -10.79
N MET A 103 8.58 -2.09 -9.99
CA MET A 103 8.93 -1.50 -8.70
C MET A 103 9.57 -0.11 -8.88
N THR A 104 8.93 0.91 -8.31
CA THR A 104 9.35 2.31 -8.40
C THR A 104 9.65 2.90 -7.02
N SER A 105 8.96 2.41 -5.98
CA SER A 105 9.07 2.97 -4.64
C SER A 105 8.98 1.89 -3.57
N ILE A 106 9.95 1.89 -2.66
CA ILE A 106 9.93 1.04 -1.46
C ILE A 106 10.13 1.92 -0.23
N THR A 107 9.15 1.90 0.67
CA THR A 107 9.12 2.77 1.85
C THR A 107 8.77 1.99 3.12
N ILE A 108 9.12 2.55 4.26
CA ILE A 108 8.62 2.17 5.59
C ILE A 108 7.77 3.32 6.12
N ASN A 109 6.61 2.99 6.63
CA ASN A 109 5.81 3.86 7.47
C ASN A 109 5.89 3.36 8.92
N VAL A 110 6.27 4.25 9.83
CA VAL A 110 6.44 3.92 11.24
C VAL A 110 5.14 4.20 12.00
N ASN A 111 4.50 3.14 12.50
CA ASN A 111 3.32 3.27 13.35
C ASN A 111 3.48 2.43 14.64
N LYS A 112 3.90 3.09 15.70
CA LYS A 112 4.05 2.50 17.05
C LYS A 112 2.83 2.69 17.95
N LYS A 113 1.78 3.37 17.44
CA LYS A 113 0.56 3.68 18.22
C LYS A 113 -0.33 2.43 18.32
N ARG A 114 -0.91 2.20 19.50
CA ARG A 114 -1.89 1.13 19.72
C ARG A 114 -3.31 1.65 19.46
N ASN A 115 -3.64 1.84 18.20
CA ASN A 115 -4.95 2.29 17.73
C ASN A 115 -5.26 1.67 16.36
N ASN A 116 -6.45 1.94 15.83
CA ASN A 116 -6.94 1.40 14.56
C ASN A 116 -6.42 2.18 13.33
N VAL A 117 -5.60 3.20 13.52
CA VAL A 117 -5.02 3.96 12.40
C VAL A 117 -3.91 3.12 11.77
N ILE A 118 -4.00 2.90 10.47
CA ILE A 118 -3.05 2.07 9.72
C ILE A 118 -1.71 2.79 9.59
N LEU A 119 -1.73 4.03 9.08
CA LEU A 119 -0.53 4.81 8.77
C LEU A 119 -0.09 5.67 9.96
N GLY A 120 1.18 5.67 10.25
CA GLY A 120 1.81 6.59 11.18
C GLY A 120 2.29 7.86 10.47
N ASP A 121 2.86 8.76 11.26
CA ASP A 121 3.25 10.11 10.80
C ASP A 121 4.64 10.15 10.13
N GLN A 122 5.45 9.09 10.27
CA GLN A 122 6.82 9.05 9.78
C GLN A 122 6.95 8.10 8.61
N LEU A 123 7.52 8.60 7.51
CA LEU A 123 7.90 7.84 6.32
C LEU A 123 9.41 7.81 6.18
N ARG A 124 9.94 6.67 5.76
CA ARG A 124 11.34 6.50 5.41
C ARG A 124 11.45 5.80 4.05
N LEU A 125 12.08 6.48 3.11
CA LEU A 125 12.40 5.90 1.81
C LEU A 125 13.52 4.87 1.96
N LEU A 126 13.30 3.66 1.39
CA LEU A 126 14.32 2.62 1.31
C LEU A 126 14.99 2.58 -0.05
N TRP A 127 14.18 2.73 -1.10
CA TRP A 127 14.66 2.67 -2.47
C TRP A 127 13.70 3.38 -3.43
N GLY A 128 14.25 3.90 -4.54
CA GLY A 128 13.51 4.53 -5.62
C GLY A 128 12.99 5.91 -5.26
N GLN A 129 11.76 6.21 -5.67
CA GLN A 129 11.10 7.50 -5.44
C GLN A 129 10.21 7.46 -4.19
N SER A 130 9.92 8.62 -3.61
CA SER A 130 8.99 8.73 -2.47
C SER A 130 7.51 8.69 -2.88
N TYR A 131 7.23 8.57 -4.16
CA TYR A 131 5.90 8.52 -4.77
C TYR A 131 5.92 7.62 -6.01
N ILE A 132 4.75 7.25 -6.49
CA ILE A 132 4.52 6.78 -7.86
C ILE A 132 3.70 7.82 -8.62
N THR A 133 3.73 7.74 -9.94
CA THR A 133 2.93 8.58 -10.82
C THR A 133 1.78 7.78 -11.41
N ASP A 134 0.62 8.37 -11.53
CA ASP A 134 -0.49 7.88 -12.35
C ASP A 134 -1.24 9.05 -12.96
N SER A 135 -2.22 8.80 -13.81
CA SER A 135 -2.98 9.86 -14.47
C SER A 135 -4.49 9.64 -14.43
N ILE A 136 -5.24 10.72 -14.58
CA ILE A 136 -6.67 10.73 -14.87
C ILE A 136 -6.88 11.65 -16.07
N GLY A 137 -7.23 11.10 -17.23
CA GLY A 137 -7.17 11.83 -18.48
C GLY A 137 -5.76 12.38 -18.74
N ASP A 138 -5.66 13.67 -19.04
CA ASP A 138 -4.38 14.35 -19.31
C ASP A 138 -3.66 14.87 -18.07
N ILE A 139 -4.23 14.63 -16.86
CA ILE A 139 -3.65 15.14 -15.62
C ILE A 139 -2.85 14.04 -14.91
N SER A 140 -1.55 14.30 -14.70
CA SER A 140 -0.67 13.40 -13.94
C SER A 140 -0.64 13.76 -12.46
N TYR A 141 -0.61 12.75 -11.61
CA TYR A 141 -0.58 12.86 -10.15
C TYR A 141 0.64 12.14 -9.57
N GLN A 142 1.27 12.77 -8.58
CA GLN A 142 2.25 12.10 -7.72
C GLN A 142 1.54 11.54 -6.49
N ILE A 143 1.64 10.24 -6.30
CA ILE A 143 0.91 9.52 -5.26
C ILE A 143 1.91 8.98 -4.25
N SER A 144 1.96 9.61 -3.06
CA SER A 144 2.80 9.16 -1.94
C SER A 144 2.09 8.06 -1.13
N PRO A 145 2.77 7.38 -0.20
CA PRO A 145 2.12 6.44 0.71
C PRO A 145 0.97 7.06 1.53
N LEU A 146 1.07 8.36 1.86
CA LEU A 146 0.07 9.07 2.68
C LEU A 146 -1.04 9.73 1.85
N SER A 147 -0.87 9.82 0.52
CA SER A 147 -1.87 10.44 -0.36
C SER A 147 -3.14 9.60 -0.41
N PHE A 148 -4.30 10.25 -0.38
CA PHE A 148 -5.53 9.62 -0.85
C PHE A 148 -5.52 9.57 -2.39
N PHE A 149 -5.87 8.45 -2.95
CA PHE A 149 -6.11 8.30 -4.40
C PHE A 149 -7.17 7.24 -4.61
N GLN A 150 -8.05 7.45 -5.59
CA GLN A 150 -9.16 6.54 -5.87
C GLN A 150 -8.64 5.17 -6.33
N VAL A 151 -9.15 4.12 -5.70
CA VAL A 151 -8.67 2.74 -5.96
C VAL A 151 -9.22 2.12 -7.25
N ASN A 152 -10.22 2.74 -7.87
CA ASN A 152 -10.81 2.28 -9.13
C ASN A 152 -10.61 3.34 -10.21
N PRO A 153 -9.51 3.32 -10.98
CA PRO A 153 -9.18 4.36 -11.94
C PRO A 153 -10.24 4.50 -13.04
N ILE A 154 -10.75 3.39 -13.56
CA ILE A 154 -11.77 3.38 -14.62
C ILE A 154 -13.05 4.11 -14.18
N GLN A 155 -13.50 3.89 -12.93
CA GLN A 155 -14.69 4.58 -12.43
C GLN A 155 -14.38 6.01 -12.01
N SER A 156 -13.18 6.30 -11.56
CA SER A 156 -12.74 7.66 -11.23
C SER A 156 -12.76 8.56 -12.45
N GLU A 157 -12.24 8.12 -13.58
CA GLU A 157 -12.29 8.87 -14.83
C GLU A 157 -13.72 9.17 -15.26
N LYS A 158 -14.62 8.18 -15.18
CA LYS A 158 -16.04 8.37 -15.50
C LYS A 158 -16.71 9.37 -14.55
N LEU A 159 -16.40 9.27 -13.24
CA LEU A 159 -16.96 10.16 -12.23
C LEU A 159 -16.53 11.60 -12.46
N TYR A 160 -15.21 11.83 -12.63
CA TYR A 160 -14.69 13.18 -12.88
C TYR A 160 -15.13 13.72 -14.23
N GLY A 161 -15.19 12.89 -15.26
CA GLY A 161 -15.74 13.27 -16.56
C GLY A 161 -17.20 13.75 -16.47
N LYS A 162 -18.03 13.05 -15.68
CA LYS A 162 -19.42 13.49 -15.43
C LYS A 162 -19.51 14.76 -14.60
N ALA A 163 -18.63 14.94 -13.62
CA ALA A 163 -18.59 16.17 -12.84
C ALA A 163 -18.23 17.38 -13.73
N LEU A 164 -17.25 17.24 -14.63
CA LEU A 164 -16.90 18.27 -15.59
C LEU A 164 -18.01 18.58 -16.58
N GLU A 165 -18.69 17.54 -17.11
CA GLU A 165 -19.84 17.70 -18.01
C GLU A 165 -20.96 18.52 -17.34
N TYR A 166 -21.31 18.19 -16.09
CA TYR A 166 -22.33 18.91 -15.34
C TYR A 166 -21.92 20.31 -14.92
N ALA A 167 -20.65 20.54 -14.66
CA ALA A 167 -20.11 21.87 -14.35
C ALA A 167 -20.21 22.83 -15.54
N GLY A 168 -20.17 22.33 -16.78
CA GLY A 168 -20.33 23.13 -17.99
C GLY A 168 -19.32 24.27 -18.13
N LEU A 169 -18.08 24.04 -17.70
CA LEU A 169 -17.04 25.06 -17.64
C LEU A 169 -16.64 25.56 -19.04
N THR A 170 -16.48 26.86 -19.17
CA THR A 170 -16.06 27.53 -20.42
C THR A 170 -14.60 27.97 -20.39
N GLY A 171 -13.92 27.85 -19.23
CA GLY A 171 -12.53 28.23 -18.99
C GLY A 171 -12.35 29.60 -18.35
N ASN A 172 -13.46 30.31 -18.05
CA ASN A 172 -13.43 31.63 -17.41
C ASN A 172 -13.94 31.60 -15.96
N GLU A 173 -14.38 30.45 -15.48
CA GLU A 173 -14.95 30.28 -14.14
C GLU A 173 -13.86 30.11 -13.09
N THR A 174 -14.17 30.55 -11.86
CA THR A 174 -13.41 30.16 -10.68
C THR A 174 -14.12 28.97 -10.03
N VAL A 175 -13.43 27.84 -9.93
CA VAL A 175 -13.92 26.63 -9.28
C VAL A 175 -13.33 26.51 -7.88
N TRP A 176 -14.19 26.23 -6.91
CA TRP A 176 -13.80 25.97 -5.53
C TRP A 176 -13.97 24.48 -5.23
N ASP A 177 -12.89 23.82 -4.86
CA ASP A 177 -12.92 22.50 -4.22
C ASP A 177 -12.74 22.72 -2.72
N LEU A 178 -13.78 22.39 -1.96
CA LEU A 178 -13.87 22.69 -0.52
C LEU A 178 -13.66 21.45 0.36
N TYR A 179 -13.18 20.36 -0.21
CA TYR A 179 -12.95 19.13 0.54
C TYR A 179 -11.50 18.92 0.90
#